data_09ccfa2776ee0090d24fc1ae1e32bc44
#
_entry.id   09ccfa2776ee0090d24fc1ae1e32bc44
#
_cell.length_a   1.000
_cell.length_b   1.000
_cell.length_c   1.000
_cell.angle_alpha   90.00
_cell.angle_beta   90.00
_cell.angle_gamma   90.00
#
_symmetry.space_group_name_H-M   'P 1'
#
loop_
_entity.id
_entity.type
_entity.pdbx_description
1 polymer ?
#
loop_
_entity_poly.entity_id
_entity_poly.type
_entity_poly.pdbx_seq_one_letter_code
_entity_poly.pdbx_strand_id
1 'polypeptide(L)'
;MKSLCLLLLLVSSSIGVRCQLQCNSGSSVRQKRIVIRNPGAGELTKLDSCHYEVAPWSAQVCQVRIDFERLELAQPKLNASTQLLECVDFVQVQRFQLCGRNNGQHLYVHLQRGQTLKLHFNLASHSTQSTWQLTLTQIECLQQHTQQPAAAPAAANAPQLPTVRPLLPFLSNLLPRTIFGANSAGGPAAQLLQTLTAPLPADLELQAPLGCDQYWRSSSGGIVSFNFAGGVYMANMKYAICVAGGADREISYKIDHFALSKFNDAPGPGYDTDCHSTVRTLGRASDYLLIPNSYVANNQALQPTYYCGNGLAGSKLIARPPFVIHFSSDAQTSDTETGFQLIYAVTQAI
;
A
#
# COMPACT_ATOMS: atom_id res chain seq x y z
N MET A 1 -31.31 -14.86 -8.55
CA MET A 1 -30.77 -15.54 -9.76
C MET A 1 -29.35 -15.91 -9.46
N LYS A 2 -28.99 -17.19 -9.59
CA LYS A 2 -27.73 -17.79 -9.11
C LYS A 2 -26.53 -17.27 -9.88
N SER A 3 -25.45 -16.99 -9.19
CA SER A 3 -24.14 -16.63 -9.73
C SER A 3 -23.75 -17.51 -10.91
N LEU A 4 -23.62 -16.92 -12.10
CA LEU A 4 -23.31 -17.65 -13.33
C LEU A 4 -21.77 -17.78 -13.43
N CYS A 5 -21.19 -18.67 -12.61
CA CYS A 5 -19.90 -19.26 -12.93
C CYS A 5 -20.17 -20.40 -13.92
N LEU A 6 -20.24 -20.09 -15.22
CA LEU A 6 -20.43 -21.11 -16.26
C LEU A 6 -19.16 -21.96 -16.34
N LEU A 7 -19.29 -23.22 -15.92
CA LEU A 7 -18.30 -24.27 -16.14
C LEU A 7 -18.24 -24.57 -17.65
N LEU A 8 -17.32 -23.98 -18.36
CA LEU A 8 -16.87 -24.48 -19.67
C LEU A 8 -15.60 -25.31 -19.43
N LEU A 9 -15.85 -26.56 -19.06
CA LEU A 9 -14.87 -27.63 -19.23
C LEU A 9 -14.88 -28.00 -20.71
N LEU A 10 -13.81 -27.71 -21.44
CA LEU A 10 -13.10 -28.56 -22.38
C LEU A 10 -12.09 -27.71 -23.20
N VAL A 11 -10.90 -28.29 -23.31
CA VAL A 11 -9.75 -27.96 -24.19
C VAL A 11 -8.69 -27.02 -23.60
N SER A 12 -7.64 -27.65 -23.18
CA SER A 12 -6.25 -27.24 -22.94
C SER A 12 -5.80 -25.91 -23.54
N SER A 13 -5.76 -24.88 -22.72
CA SER A 13 -4.78 -23.79 -22.69
C SER A 13 -5.11 -22.93 -21.47
N SER A 14 -4.10 -22.51 -20.74
CA SER A 14 -4.14 -21.81 -19.46
C SER A 14 -4.86 -20.44 -19.52
N ILE A 15 -6.15 -20.46 -19.78
CA ILE A 15 -7.02 -19.28 -19.62
C ILE A 15 -7.54 -19.34 -18.19
N GLY A 16 -6.89 -18.59 -17.30
CA GLY A 16 -7.38 -18.42 -15.93
C GLY A 16 -8.84 -17.93 -15.97
N VAL A 17 -9.76 -18.72 -15.46
CA VAL A 17 -11.17 -18.34 -15.32
C VAL A 17 -11.24 -17.10 -14.44
N ARG A 18 -11.46 -15.93 -15.05
CA ARG A 18 -11.69 -14.69 -14.33
C ARG A 18 -13.14 -14.67 -13.87
N CYS A 19 -13.35 -14.87 -12.57
CA CYS A 19 -14.68 -14.70 -11.99
C CYS A 19 -15.00 -13.21 -11.90
N GLN A 20 -16.11 -12.79 -12.47
CA GLN A 20 -16.64 -11.44 -12.33
C GLN A 20 -17.67 -11.45 -11.20
N LEU A 21 -17.44 -10.65 -10.17
CA LEU A 21 -18.37 -10.47 -9.07
C LEU A 21 -19.37 -9.37 -9.43
N GLN A 22 -20.67 -9.67 -9.25
CA GLN A 22 -21.74 -8.71 -9.50
C GLN A 22 -22.02 -7.86 -8.27
N CYS A 23 -22.42 -6.62 -8.50
CA CYS A 23 -22.88 -5.68 -7.50
C CYS A 23 -24.05 -6.26 -6.70
N ASN A 24 -24.01 -6.11 -5.38
CA ASN A 24 -25.08 -6.53 -4.46
C ASN A 24 -25.51 -8.01 -4.60
N SER A 25 -24.63 -8.87 -5.09
CA SER A 25 -24.98 -10.28 -5.34
C SER A 25 -25.29 -11.08 -4.08
N GLY A 26 -24.95 -10.56 -2.90
CA GLY A 26 -25.10 -11.26 -1.60
C GLY A 26 -24.22 -12.50 -1.47
N SER A 27 -23.37 -12.77 -2.47
CA SER A 27 -22.44 -13.90 -2.49
C SER A 27 -21.01 -13.43 -2.31
N SER A 28 -20.30 -14.00 -1.34
CA SER A 28 -18.87 -13.83 -1.24
C SER A 28 -18.15 -14.78 -2.20
N VAL A 29 -17.11 -14.27 -2.88
CA VAL A 29 -16.30 -15.08 -3.81
C VAL A 29 -14.97 -15.41 -3.15
N ARG A 30 -14.55 -16.68 -3.27
CA ARG A 30 -13.26 -17.20 -2.79
C ARG A 30 -12.37 -17.54 -3.97
N GLN A 31 -11.65 -16.56 -4.47
CA GLN A 31 -10.68 -16.77 -5.55
C GLN A 31 -9.44 -15.93 -5.32
N LYS A 32 -8.28 -16.42 -5.75
CA LYS A 32 -7.02 -15.70 -5.62
C LYS A 32 -7.02 -14.38 -6.38
N ARG A 33 -7.65 -14.37 -7.57
CA ARG A 33 -7.78 -13.16 -8.40
C ARG A 33 -9.21 -12.97 -8.86
N ILE A 34 -9.74 -11.78 -8.62
CA ILE A 34 -11.13 -11.41 -8.87
C ILE A 34 -11.13 -10.09 -9.64
N VAL A 35 -12.02 -9.99 -10.63
CA VAL A 35 -12.28 -8.72 -11.32
C VAL A 35 -13.68 -8.25 -10.96
N ILE A 36 -13.80 -7.02 -10.50
CA ILE A 36 -15.08 -6.36 -10.27
C ILE A 36 -15.26 -5.22 -11.27
N ARG A 37 -16.47 -5.04 -11.77
CA ARG A 37 -16.84 -4.00 -12.73
C ARG A 37 -18.17 -3.38 -12.34
N ASN A 38 -18.36 -2.13 -12.75
CA ASN A 38 -19.66 -1.49 -12.59
C ASN A 38 -20.75 -2.24 -13.36
N PRO A 39 -22.00 -2.17 -12.89
CA PRO A 39 -23.18 -2.59 -13.65
C PRO A 39 -23.33 -1.81 -14.95
N GLY A 40 -24.20 -2.26 -15.85
CA GLY A 40 -24.54 -1.51 -17.06
C GLY A 40 -25.12 -0.13 -16.74
N ALA A 41 -24.95 0.83 -17.65
CA ALA A 41 -25.36 2.23 -17.40
C ALA A 41 -26.83 2.38 -16.98
N GLY A 42 -27.74 1.61 -17.57
CA GLY A 42 -29.17 1.67 -17.22
C GLY A 42 -29.54 1.04 -15.87
N GLU A 43 -28.64 0.23 -15.32
CA GLU A 43 -28.77 -0.36 -13.98
C GLU A 43 -28.10 0.55 -12.95
N LEU A 44 -26.94 1.12 -13.30
CA LEU A 44 -26.13 1.97 -12.43
C LEU A 44 -26.91 3.19 -11.91
N THR A 45 -27.69 3.83 -12.76
CA THR A 45 -28.50 5.02 -12.38
C THR A 45 -29.65 4.73 -11.41
N LYS A 46 -29.96 3.46 -11.19
CA LYS A 46 -31.01 3.01 -10.26
C LYS A 46 -30.47 2.58 -8.90
N LEU A 47 -29.14 2.60 -8.74
CA LEU A 47 -28.48 2.15 -7.54
C LEU A 47 -28.02 3.33 -6.70
N ASP A 48 -28.37 3.34 -5.41
CA ASP A 48 -27.81 4.24 -4.42
C ASP A 48 -26.44 3.76 -3.92
N SER A 49 -26.23 2.44 -3.98
CA SER A 49 -24.98 1.82 -3.52
C SER A 49 -24.71 0.48 -4.19
N CYS A 50 -23.45 0.07 -4.18
CA CYS A 50 -22.99 -1.19 -4.70
C CYS A 50 -21.98 -1.82 -3.74
N HIS A 51 -22.26 -3.06 -3.32
CA HIS A 51 -21.43 -3.78 -2.35
C HIS A 51 -20.81 -5.02 -2.97
N TYR A 52 -19.50 -5.22 -2.67
CA TYR A 52 -18.78 -6.44 -3.01
C TYR A 52 -18.16 -7.03 -1.77
N GLU A 53 -18.26 -8.35 -1.60
CA GLU A 53 -17.62 -9.09 -0.53
C GLU A 53 -16.67 -10.13 -1.11
N VAL A 54 -15.41 -10.09 -0.69
CA VAL A 54 -14.35 -11.00 -1.11
C VAL A 54 -13.87 -11.76 0.10
N ALA A 55 -14.29 -13.03 0.18
CA ALA A 55 -13.83 -13.93 1.23
C ALA A 55 -12.37 -14.38 0.95
N PRO A 56 -11.56 -14.62 1.97
CA PRO A 56 -10.20 -15.10 1.77
C PRO A 56 -10.21 -16.44 1.04
N TRP A 57 -9.39 -16.53 -0.01
CA TRP A 57 -9.33 -17.75 -0.81
C TRP A 57 -8.63 -18.90 -0.04
N SER A 58 -7.74 -18.56 0.89
CA SER A 58 -7.09 -19.47 1.83
C SER A 58 -6.95 -18.84 3.22
N ALA A 59 -6.61 -19.66 4.21
CA ALA A 59 -6.38 -19.20 5.59
C ALA A 59 -5.09 -18.36 5.75
N GLN A 60 -4.20 -18.37 4.76
CA GLN A 60 -2.93 -17.65 4.77
C GLN A 60 -3.03 -16.23 4.19
N VAL A 61 -4.17 -15.86 3.61
CA VAL A 61 -4.36 -14.51 3.05
C VAL A 61 -4.24 -13.48 4.16
N CYS A 62 -3.32 -12.52 3.95
CA CYS A 62 -3.05 -11.42 4.86
C CYS A 62 -3.10 -10.05 4.19
N GLN A 63 -3.03 -10.01 2.84
CA GLN A 63 -3.11 -8.78 2.07
C GLN A 63 -3.98 -8.99 0.83
N VAL A 64 -4.57 -7.91 0.35
CA VAL A 64 -5.18 -7.84 -0.97
C VAL A 64 -4.60 -6.62 -1.67
N ARG A 65 -4.04 -6.83 -2.86
CA ARG A 65 -3.71 -5.75 -3.78
C ARG A 65 -4.93 -5.49 -4.67
N ILE A 66 -5.33 -4.24 -4.75
CA ILE A 66 -6.42 -3.75 -5.59
C ILE A 66 -5.81 -2.86 -6.66
N ASP A 67 -5.79 -3.31 -7.91
CA ASP A 67 -5.34 -2.52 -9.04
C ASP A 67 -6.54 -1.79 -9.65
N PHE A 68 -6.46 -0.48 -9.78
CA PHE A 68 -7.48 0.38 -10.36
C PHE A 68 -7.26 0.47 -11.88
N GLU A 69 -7.64 -0.57 -12.62
CA GLU A 69 -7.57 -0.53 -14.09
C GLU A 69 -8.43 0.62 -14.62
N ARG A 70 -9.58 0.82 -13.99
CA ARG A 70 -10.42 1.99 -14.10
C ARG A 70 -11.07 2.26 -12.74
N LEU A 71 -11.01 3.51 -12.29
CA LEU A 71 -11.78 4.02 -11.15
C LEU A 71 -12.05 5.50 -11.40
N GLU A 72 -13.21 5.77 -11.98
CA GLU A 72 -13.71 7.10 -12.28
C GLU A 72 -15.08 7.27 -11.64
N LEU A 73 -15.15 8.05 -10.60
CA LEU A 73 -16.37 8.43 -9.89
C LEU A 73 -16.56 9.95 -9.99
N ALA A 74 -17.70 10.45 -9.50
CA ALA A 74 -17.93 11.90 -9.46
C ALA A 74 -16.78 12.60 -8.72
N GLN A 75 -16.40 13.78 -9.21
CA GLN A 75 -15.42 14.62 -8.52
C GLN A 75 -15.97 15.14 -7.20
N PRO A 76 -15.12 15.45 -6.21
CA PRO A 76 -15.53 16.14 -5.01
C PRO A 76 -16.27 17.43 -5.36
N LYS A 77 -17.32 17.73 -4.61
CA LYS A 77 -18.12 18.94 -4.78
C LYS A 77 -18.08 19.78 -3.52
N LEU A 78 -18.08 21.10 -3.70
CA LEU A 78 -18.18 22.02 -2.57
C LEU A 78 -19.55 21.86 -1.91
N ASN A 79 -19.54 21.49 -0.64
CA ASN A 79 -20.74 21.47 0.20
C ASN A 79 -21.02 22.91 0.67
N ALA A 80 -22.18 23.44 0.30
CA ALA A 80 -22.54 24.83 0.61
C ALA A 80 -22.69 25.11 2.12
N SER A 81 -22.98 24.09 2.93
CA SER A 81 -23.15 24.23 4.38
C SER A 81 -21.83 24.14 5.16
N THR A 82 -20.92 23.26 4.74
CA THR A 82 -19.62 23.06 5.41
C THR A 82 -18.50 23.87 4.77
N GLN A 83 -18.69 24.34 3.53
CA GLN A 83 -17.65 24.98 2.70
C GLN A 83 -16.46 24.07 2.44
N LEU A 84 -16.65 22.74 2.53
CA LEU A 84 -15.63 21.73 2.27
C LEU A 84 -15.90 21.01 0.96
N LEU A 85 -14.84 20.52 0.31
CA LEU A 85 -14.94 19.62 -0.83
C LEU A 85 -15.24 18.21 -0.31
N GLU A 86 -16.38 17.66 -0.68
CA GLU A 86 -16.85 16.35 -0.22
C GLU A 86 -17.09 15.40 -1.38
N CYS A 87 -16.74 14.12 -1.20
CA CYS A 87 -17.06 13.07 -2.15
C CYS A 87 -18.57 12.77 -2.11
N VAL A 88 -19.25 12.92 -3.25
CA VAL A 88 -20.66 12.51 -3.41
C VAL A 88 -20.73 11.02 -3.75
N ASP A 89 -20.04 10.60 -4.82
CA ASP A 89 -19.83 9.21 -5.15
C ASP A 89 -18.43 8.80 -4.69
N PHE A 90 -18.33 7.67 -4.01
CA PHE A 90 -17.04 7.18 -3.54
C PHE A 90 -17.03 5.66 -3.40
N VAL A 91 -15.85 5.08 -3.43
CA VAL A 91 -15.61 3.73 -2.94
C VAL A 91 -14.97 3.77 -1.56
N GLN A 92 -15.60 3.08 -0.61
CA GLN A 92 -15.05 2.85 0.73
C GLN A 92 -14.35 1.50 0.76
N VAL A 93 -13.06 1.51 1.10
CA VAL A 93 -12.25 0.32 1.32
C VAL A 93 -11.50 0.49 2.65
N GLN A 94 -11.94 -0.20 3.69
CA GLN A 94 -11.46 0.02 5.07
C GLN A 94 -11.50 1.51 5.44
N ARG A 95 -10.32 2.13 5.73
CA ARG A 95 -10.23 3.55 6.06
C ARG A 95 -10.23 4.49 4.85
N PHE A 96 -10.10 3.95 3.63
CA PHE A 96 -10.01 4.76 2.42
C PHE A 96 -11.38 5.06 1.86
N GLN A 97 -11.61 6.33 1.60
CA GLN A 97 -12.76 6.83 0.85
C GLN A 97 -12.22 7.52 -0.41
N LEU A 98 -12.39 6.88 -1.57
CA LEU A 98 -11.83 7.37 -2.83
C LEU A 98 -12.93 7.78 -3.78
N CYS A 99 -12.86 8.99 -4.29
CA CYS A 99 -13.71 9.53 -5.35
C CYS A 99 -12.87 10.08 -6.51
N GLY A 100 -13.50 10.58 -7.56
CA GLY A 100 -12.83 11.16 -8.70
C GLY A 100 -12.10 10.14 -9.59
N ARG A 101 -10.93 10.50 -10.11
CA ARG A 101 -10.16 9.72 -11.12
C ARG A 101 -8.90 9.13 -10.52
N ASN A 102 -8.87 7.79 -10.43
CA ASN A 102 -7.76 7.05 -9.83
C ASN A 102 -7.24 5.92 -10.75
N ASN A 103 -7.39 6.08 -12.06
CA ASN A 103 -6.96 5.07 -13.04
C ASN A 103 -5.45 4.80 -12.94
N GLY A 104 -5.06 3.53 -13.06
CA GLY A 104 -3.66 3.09 -13.06
C GLY A 104 -3.00 3.09 -11.69
N GLN A 105 -3.71 3.50 -10.62
CA GLN A 105 -3.21 3.41 -9.26
C GLN A 105 -3.53 2.04 -8.63
N HIS A 106 -3.01 1.81 -7.46
CA HIS A 106 -3.30 0.59 -6.70
C HIS A 106 -3.35 0.88 -5.20
N LEU A 107 -3.96 -0.04 -4.46
CA LEU A 107 -4.05 0.00 -3.01
C LEU A 107 -3.75 -1.39 -2.44
N TYR A 108 -2.93 -1.46 -1.41
CA TYR A 108 -2.75 -2.64 -0.60
C TYR A 108 -3.61 -2.55 0.66
N VAL A 109 -4.37 -3.60 0.91
CA VAL A 109 -5.24 -3.73 2.08
C VAL A 109 -4.71 -4.86 2.94
N HIS A 110 -4.31 -4.55 4.16
CA HIS A 110 -3.88 -5.56 5.13
C HIS A 110 -5.12 -6.16 5.81
N LEU A 111 -5.19 -7.48 5.83
CA LEU A 111 -6.31 -8.23 6.40
C LEU A 111 -5.85 -9.06 7.60
N GLN A 112 -6.73 -9.20 8.58
CA GLN A 112 -6.60 -10.26 9.58
C GLN A 112 -6.92 -11.61 8.92
N ARG A 113 -6.37 -12.68 9.46
CA ARG A 113 -6.64 -14.04 8.94
C ARG A 113 -8.12 -14.34 8.98
N GLY A 114 -8.64 -14.83 7.86
CA GLY A 114 -10.06 -15.15 7.70
C GLY A 114 -10.97 -13.94 7.49
N GLN A 115 -10.43 -12.73 7.51
CA GLN A 115 -11.21 -11.52 7.31
C GLN A 115 -11.68 -11.39 5.85
N THR A 116 -12.97 -11.13 5.68
CA THR A 116 -13.58 -10.79 4.38
C THR A 116 -13.30 -9.32 4.05
N LEU A 117 -12.81 -9.06 2.85
CA LEU A 117 -12.68 -7.71 2.32
C LEU A 117 -14.04 -7.22 1.83
N LYS A 118 -14.42 -6.02 2.24
CA LYS A 118 -15.65 -5.35 1.79
C LYS A 118 -15.29 -4.09 1.01
N LEU A 119 -15.89 -3.93 -0.16
CA LEU A 119 -15.86 -2.70 -0.93
C LEU A 119 -17.29 -2.17 -1.01
N HIS A 120 -17.47 -0.93 -0.63
CA HIS A 120 -18.75 -0.24 -0.68
C HIS A 120 -18.64 0.98 -1.58
N PHE A 121 -19.38 0.98 -2.67
CA PHE A 121 -19.56 2.15 -3.53
C PHE A 121 -20.84 2.88 -3.11
N ASN A 122 -20.70 4.15 -2.76
CA ASN A 122 -21.83 5.07 -2.64
C ASN A 122 -22.02 5.76 -3.98
N LEU A 123 -23.26 5.81 -4.49
CA LEU A 123 -23.59 6.28 -5.83
C LEU A 123 -24.71 7.34 -5.79
N ALA A 124 -24.65 8.22 -4.80
CA ALA A 124 -25.70 9.21 -4.53
C ALA A 124 -25.94 10.21 -5.67
N SER A 125 -24.97 10.37 -6.58
CA SER A 125 -25.14 11.27 -7.74
C SER A 125 -25.99 10.65 -8.86
N HIS A 126 -26.21 9.33 -8.85
CA HIS A 126 -26.84 8.57 -9.94
C HIS A 126 -26.23 8.83 -11.32
N SER A 127 -24.93 9.12 -11.34
CA SER A 127 -24.20 9.48 -12.56
C SER A 127 -23.99 8.30 -13.48
N THR A 128 -24.33 8.46 -14.76
CA THR A 128 -24.00 7.49 -15.82
C THR A 128 -22.50 7.44 -16.14
N GLN A 129 -21.74 8.41 -15.67
CA GLN A 129 -20.30 8.53 -15.95
C GLN A 129 -19.44 7.76 -14.93
N SER A 130 -20.01 7.34 -13.79
CA SER A 130 -19.30 6.54 -12.81
C SER A 130 -18.94 5.18 -13.38
N THR A 131 -17.66 4.88 -13.47
CA THR A 131 -17.14 3.61 -14.03
C THR A 131 -16.02 3.06 -13.19
N TRP A 132 -15.99 1.74 -13.01
CA TRP A 132 -14.88 1.06 -12.38
C TRP A 132 -14.61 -0.31 -12.96
N GLN A 133 -13.35 -0.66 -13.01
CA GLN A 133 -12.83 -2.00 -13.22
C GLN A 133 -11.64 -2.18 -12.29
N LEU A 134 -11.80 -3.02 -11.28
CA LEU A 134 -10.78 -3.27 -10.27
C LEU A 134 -10.37 -4.74 -10.35
N THR A 135 -9.06 -4.98 -10.33
CA THR A 135 -8.50 -6.33 -10.18
C THR A 135 -7.99 -6.50 -8.77
N LEU A 136 -8.59 -7.43 -8.04
CA LEU A 136 -8.21 -7.78 -6.67
C LEU A 136 -7.35 -9.05 -6.70
N THR A 137 -6.15 -8.98 -6.14
CA THR A 137 -5.25 -10.13 -5.99
C THR A 137 -5.04 -10.38 -4.51
N GLN A 138 -5.50 -11.54 -4.03
CA GLN A 138 -5.31 -11.98 -2.67
C GLN A 138 -3.90 -12.57 -2.50
N ILE A 139 -3.18 -12.11 -1.49
CA ILE A 139 -1.76 -12.41 -1.24
C ILE A 139 -1.63 -13.18 0.06
N GLU A 140 -0.96 -14.32 0.00
CA GLU A 140 -0.67 -15.17 1.15
C GLU A 140 0.64 -14.75 1.81
N CYS A 141 0.62 -14.65 3.14
CA CYS A 141 1.80 -14.36 3.93
C CYS A 141 2.32 -15.63 4.60
N LEU A 142 3.65 -15.73 4.68
CA LEU A 142 4.30 -16.75 5.48
C LEU A 142 3.77 -16.72 6.91
N GLN A 143 3.55 -17.88 7.48
CA GLN A 143 3.37 -17.99 8.91
C GLN A 143 4.70 -17.59 9.55
N GLN A 144 4.78 -16.42 10.14
CA GLN A 144 5.73 -16.24 11.22
C GLN A 144 5.29 -17.24 12.28
N HIS A 145 6.07 -18.30 12.48
CA HIS A 145 5.98 -19.09 13.69
C HIS A 145 6.20 -18.08 14.82
N THR A 146 5.12 -17.59 15.43
CA THR A 146 5.19 -17.08 16.78
C THR A 146 5.68 -18.28 17.59
N GLN A 147 6.98 -18.35 17.83
CA GLN A 147 7.49 -19.07 18.97
C GLN A 147 6.77 -18.43 20.16
N GLN A 148 5.71 -19.08 20.58
CA GLN A 148 5.11 -18.85 21.88
C GLN A 148 6.28 -19.02 22.86
N PRO A 149 6.66 -18.01 23.63
CA PRO A 149 7.71 -18.21 24.61
C PRO A 149 7.25 -19.40 25.47
N ALA A 150 8.04 -20.48 25.43
CA ALA A 150 7.80 -21.61 26.29
C ALA A 150 7.65 -21.04 27.71
N ALA A 151 6.52 -21.34 28.35
CA ALA A 151 6.25 -20.92 29.71
C ALA A 151 7.48 -21.23 30.56
N ALA A 152 8.14 -20.21 31.09
CA ALA A 152 9.29 -20.35 31.93
C ALA A 152 8.91 -21.23 33.13
N PRO A 153 9.66 -22.28 33.45
CA PRO A 153 9.49 -22.97 34.73
C PRO A 153 9.84 -21.97 35.85
N ALA A 154 8.99 -21.97 36.87
CA ALA A 154 9.05 -21.09 38.02
C ALA A 154 10.46 -21.02 38.62
N ALA A 155 10.85 -19.82 38.99
CA ALA A 155 12.14 -19.42 39.51
C ALA A 155 12.62 -20.24 40.73
N ALA A 156 13.86 -20.65 40.69
CA ALA A 156 14.69 -20.85 41.85
C ALA A 156 16.07 -20.25 41.57
N ASN A 157 16.40 -19.21 42.35
CA ASN A 157 17.75 -18.72 42.66
C ASN A 157 18.63 -18.17 41.53
N ALA A 158 18.75 -16.85 41.51
CA ALA A 158 19.82 -16.14 40.79
C ALA A 158 21.22 -16.47 41.36
N PRO A 159 22.24 -16.54 40.49
CA PRO A 159 23.37 -15.63 40.63
C PRO A 159 23.94 -15.07 39.32
N GLN A 160 24.32 -13.82 39.43
CA GLN A 160 25.32 -13.00 38.72
C GLN A 160 25.72 -13.30 37.26
N LEU A 161 25.60 -12.23 36.45
CA LEU A 161 26.08 -12.07 35.07
C LEU A 161 27.57 -12.35 34.91
N PRO A 162 27.96 -12.95 33.77
CA PRO A 162 29.23 -12.63 33.14
C PRO A 162 29.04 -11.97 31.76
N THR A 163 29.88 -10.99 31.52
CA THR A 163 30.05 -10.19 30.31
C THR A 163 30.13 -10.99 29.03
N VAL A 164 29.26 -10.59 28.06
CA VAL A 164 29.23 -11.17 26.72
C VAL A 164 30.40 -10.65 25.89
N ARG A 165 31.34 -11.52 25.53
CA ARG A 165 32.31 -11.33 24.45
C ARG A 165 31.68 -11.79 23.11
N PRO A 166 32.00 -11.14 21.99
CA PRO A 166 31.44 -11.53 20.70
C PRO A 166 32.06 -12.84 20.22
N LEU A 167 31.21 -13.84 20.00
CA LEU A 167 31.56 -15.13 19.42
C LEU A 167 31.29 -15.15 17.90
N LEU A 168 32.25 -14.69 17.13
CA LEU A 168 32.44 -15.09 15.74
C LEU A 168 33.95 -15.22 15.54
N PRO A 169 34.52 -16.40 15.56
CA PRO A 169 34.71 -17.26 14.40
C PRO A 169 34.81 -18.77 14.77
N PHE A 170 33.73 -19.44 15.06
CA PHE A 170 33.78 -20.85 15.42
C PHE A 170 32.88 -21.79 14.58
N LEU A 171 32.35 -21.32 13.44
CA LEU A 171 31.48 -22.15 12.60
C LEU A 171 32.20 -22.94 11.49
N SER A 172 33.51 -22.81 11.35
CA SER A 172 34.27 -23.54 10.31
C SER A 172 34.75 -24.93 10.67
N ASN A 173 34.63 -25.34 11.93
CA ASN A 173 35.24 -26.64 12.40
C ASN A 173 34.27 -27.62 13.05
N LEU A 174 32.95 -27.46 12.90
CA LEU A 174 31.96 -28.38 13.46
C LEU A 174 31.14 -29.16 12.40
N LEU A 175 31.76 -29.54 11.31
CA LEU A 175 31.18 -30.58 10.44
C LEU A 175 31.97 -31.86 10.65
N PRO A 176 31.46 -32.87 11.41
CA PRO A 176 32.05 -34.17 11.43
C PRO A 176 31.90 -34.81 10.06
N ARG A 177 33.00 -35.30 9.53
CA ARG A 177 33.19 -35.88 8.20
C ARG A 177 32.63 -37.31 8.06
N THR A 178 31.75 -37.76 8.94
CA THR A 178 31.20 -39.13 8.95
C THR A 178 29.74 -39.13 9.35
N ILE A 179 28.81 -38.79 8.43
CA ILE A 179 27.46 -39.39 8.45
C ILE A 179 27.00 -39.54 6.97
N PHE A 180 27.64 -40.49 6.26
CA PHE A 180 26.97 -41.19 5.17
C PHE A 180 26.81 -42.63 5.63
N GLY A 181 25.84 -42.85 6.48
CA GLY A 181 25.31 -44.15 6.85
C GLY A 181 23.83 -44.14 6.53
N ALA A 182 23.43 -44.97 5.59
CA ALA A 182 22.05 -45.13 5.15
C ALA A 182 21.13 -45.52 6.32
N ASN A 183 19.85 -45.08 6.19
CA ASN A 183 18.68 -45.48 6.98
C ASN A 183 18.48 -44.82 8.35
N SER A 184 17.88 -43.58 8.33
CA SER A 184 16.82 -43.26 9.27
C SER A 184 16.03 -42.03 8.71
N ALA A 185 14.88 -42.31 8.15
CA ALA A 185 13.88 -41.32 7.82
C ALA A 185 13.35 -40.73 9.14
N GLY A 186 13.63 -39.45 9.42
CA GLY A 186 12.93 -38.72 10.49
C GLY A 186 13.80 -38.01 11.53
N GLY A 187 15.09 -37.76 11.32
CA GLY A 187 15.91 -37.00 12.26
C GLY A 187 15.70 -35.49 12.18
N PRO A 188 15.96 -34.73 13.27
CA PRO A 188 15.76 -33.26 13.30
C PRO A 188 16.52 -32.49 12.21
N ALA A 189 17.63 -33.07 11.69
CA ALA A 189 18.37 -32.50 10.56
C ALA A 189 17.60 -32.63 9.23
N ALA A 190 16.84 -33.70 9.03
CA ALA A 190 16.00 -33.86 7.84
C ALA A 190 14.81 -32.92 7.85
N GLN A 191 14.24 -32.63 9.03
CA GLN A 191 13.19 -31.65 9.20
C GLN A 191 13.73 -30.22 8.96
N LEU A 192 14.95 -29.91 9.40
CA LEU A 192 15.58 -28.62 9.15
C LEU A 192 15.86 -28.41 7.65
N LEU A 193 16.32 -29.46 6.95
CA LEU A 193 16.57 -29.42 5.51
C LEU A 193 15.26 -29.28 4.72
N GLN A 194 14.19 -29.96 5.15
CA GLN A 194 12.87 -29.80 4.54
C GLN A 194 12.27 -28.40 4.73
N THR A 195 12.52 -27.74 5.87
CA THR A 195 12.11 -26.33 6.07
C THR A 195 12.94 -25.36 5.23
N LEU A 196 14.21 -25.64 4.96
CA LEU A 196 15.07 -24.81 4.11
C LEU A 196 14.81 -25.01 2.61
N THR A 197 14.22 -26.14 2.21
CA THR A 197 13.88 -26.44 0.81
C THR A 197 12.40 -26.28 0.50
N ALA A 198 11.57 -25.90 1.49
CA ALA A 198 10.18 -25.56 1.23
C ALA A 198 10.12 -24.43 0.19
N PRO A 199 9.39 -24.59 -0.92
CA PRO A 199 9.25 -23.52 -1.88
C PRO A 199 8.71 -22.30 -1.16
N LEU A 200 9.39 -21.15 -1.34
CA LEU A 200 8.88 -19.87 -0.86
C LEU A 200 7.47 -19.70 -1.40
N PRO A 201 6.51 -19.21 -0.59
CA PRO A 201 5.17 -18.95 -1.09
C PRO A 201 5.26 -18.12 -2.36
N ALA A 202 4.53 -18.51 -3.38
CA ALA A 202 4.52 -17.84 -4.69
C ALA A 202 4.17 -16.33 -4.60
N ASP A 203 3.64 -15.91 -3.46
CA ASP A 203 3.19 -14.54 -3.24
C ASP A 203 4.19 -13.66 -2.48
N LEU A 204 5.34 -14.21 -2.02
CA LEU A 204 6.31 -13.40 -1.26
C LEU A 204 6.77 -12.17 -2.05
N GLU A 205 6.96 -12.34 -3.35
CA GLU A 205 7.33 -11.23 -4.23
C GLU A 205 6.20 -10.22 -4.44
N LEU A 206 4.95 -10.59 -4.17
CA LEU A 206 3.79 -9.71 -4.32
C LEU A 206 3.48 -8.93 -3.05
N GLN A 207 4.02 -9.34 -1.91
CA GLN A 207 3.71 -8.71 -0.63
C GLN A 207 4.27 -7.29 -0.56
N ALA A 208 3.44 -6.36 -0.08
CA ALA A 208 3.90 -5.05 0.33
C ALA A 208 4.43 -5.10 1.77
N PRO A 209 5.46 -4.33 2.13
CA PRO A 209 5.87 -4.13 3.50
C PRO A 209 4.69 -3.65 4.36
N LEU A 210 4.72 -4.02 5.65
CA LEU A 210 3.68 -3.59 6.58
C LEU A 210 3.66 -2.05 6.68
N GLY A 211 2.47 -1.48 6.58
CA GLY A 211 2.28 -0.03 6.62
C GLY A 211 2.33 0.66 5.25
N CYS A 212 2.65 -0.06 4.17
CA CYS A 212 2.59 0.48 2.82
C CYS A 212 1.18 0.30 2.23
N ASP A 213 0.54 1.39 1.89
CA ASP A 213 -0.77 1.40 1.23
C ASP A 213 -0.62 1.33 -0.31
N GLN A 214 0.49 1.86 -0.84
CA GLN A 214 0.95 1.63 -2.21
C GLN A 214 2.37 1.08 -2.17
N TYR A 215 2.70 0.16 -3.07
CA TYR A 215 4.04 -0.41 -3.14
C TYR A 215 4.50 -0.59 -4.57
N TRP A 216 5.57 0.11 -4.90
CA TRP A 216 6.19 0.12 -6.22
C TRP A 216 7.47 -0.70 -6.22
N ARG A 217 7.58 -1.68 -7.13
CA ARG A 217 8.72 -2.62 -7.19
C ARG A 217 9.73 -2.27 -8.27
N SER A 218 9.29 -1.52 -9.27
CA SER A 218 10.17 -1.07 -10.34
C SER A 218 11.24 -0.13 -9.78
N SER A 219 12.43 -0.15 -10.37
CA SER A 219 13.50 0.78 -10.00
C SER A 219 13.24 2.23 -10.45
N SER A 220 12.23 2.45 -11.29
CA SER A 220 11.79 3.78 -11.70
C SER A 220 10.31 3.78 -12.02
N GLY A 221 9.67 4.95 -11.93
CA GLY A 221 8.24 5.09 -12.22
C GLY A 221 7.70 6.45 -11.84
N GLY A 222 6.38 6.61 -12.03
CA GLY A 222 5.63 7.79 -11.61
C GLY A 222 4.77 7.48 -10.39
N ILE A 223 4.68 8.43 -9.47
CA ILE A 223 3.81 8.40 -8.30
C ILE A 223 2.96 9.66 -8.35
N VAL A 224 1.65 9.53 -8.17
CA VAL A 224 0.71 10.65 -8.11
C VAL A 224 -0.21 10.50 -6.89
N SER A 225 -0.69 11.59 -6.36
CA SER A 225 -1.72 11.57 -5.30
C SER A 225 -3.02 10.94 -5.82
N PHE A 226 -3.83 10.36 -4.94
CA PHE A 226 -5.17 9.94 -5.33
C PHE A 226 -5.97 11.13 -5.87
N ASN A 227 -6.76 10.88 -6.91
CA ASN A 227 -7.53 11.87 -7.67
C ASN A 227 -6.70 12.98 -8.35
N PHE A 228 -5.40 12.81 -8.55
CA PHE A 228 -4.56 13.80 -9.22
C PHE A 228 -5.12 14.21 -10.61
N ALA A 229 -5.55 13.23 -11.42
CA ALA A 229 -6.16 13.49 -12.73
C ALA A 229 -7.54 14.18 -12.66
N GLY A 230 -8.12 14.28 -11.47
CA GLY A 230 -9.37 15.00 -11.19
C GLY A 230 -9.15 16.46 -10.79
N GLY A 231 -7.91 16.85 -10.51
CA GLY A 231 -7.50 18.24 -10.23
C GLY A 231 -7.48 18.63 -8.76
N VAL A 232 -7.99 17.81 -7.83
CA VAL A 232 -7.91 18.04 -6.37
C VAL A 232 -7.74 16.72 -5.65
N TYR A 233 -6.99 16.69 -4.55
CA TYR A 233 -6.96 15.52 -3.68
C TYR A 233 -8.06 15.58 -2.62
N MET A 234 -8.24 14.49 -1.89
CA MET A 234 -9.31 14.36 -0.91
C MET A 234 -8.84 14.78 0.48
N ALA A 235 -9.75 15.36 1.26
CA ALA A 235 -9.54 15.67 2.67
C ALA A 235 -9.40 14.40 3.54
N ASN A 236 -8.78 14.54 4.70
CA ASN A 236 -8.64 13.49 5.70
C ASN A 236 -7.92 12.22 5.21
N MET A 237 -7.07 12.32 4.21
CA MET A 237 -6.28 11.21 3.69
C MET A 237 -4.98 11.04 4.47
N LYS A 238 -4.69 9.80 4.83
CA LYS A 238 -3.40 9.41 5.42
C LYS A 238 -2.99 8.07 4.83
N TYR A 239 -1.92 8.07 4.02
CA TYR A 239 -1.41 6.84 3.41
C TYR A 239 0.09 6.89 3.16
N ALA A 240 0.68 5.71 3.06
CA ALA A 240 2.08 5.52 2.80
C ALA A 240 2.31 4.90 1.42
N ILE A 241 3.23 5.50 0.66
CA ILE A 241 3.68 5.03 -0.64
C ILE A 241 5.10 4.54 -0.47
N CYS A 242 5.34 3.26 -0.71
CA CYS A 242 6.65 2.65 -0.58
C CYS A 242 7.23 2.27 -1.94
N VAL A 243 8.55 2.33 -2.04
CA VAL A 243 9.30 1.87 -3.22
C VAL A 243 10.29 0.81 -2.79
N ALA A 244 10.42 -0.26 -3.57
CA ALA A 244 11.38 -1.31 -3.30
C ALA A 244 12.82 -0.81 -3.44
N GLY A 245 13.66 -1.15 -2.47
CA GLY A 245 15.09 -0.83 -2.51
C GLY A 245 15.83 -1.40 -1.31
N GLY A 246 17.12 -1.64 -1.47
CA GLY A 246 18.02 -2.13 -0.42
C GLY A 246 18.68 -0.99 0.37
N ALA A 247 19.37 -1.37 1.44
CA ALA A 247 20.09 -0.41 2.30
C ALA A 247 21.26 0.30 1.58
N ASP A 248 21.76 -0.30 0.51
CA ASP A 248 22.84 0.19 -0.35
C ASP A 248 22.35 1.06 -1.53
N ARG A 249 21.06 1.43 -1.50
CA ARG A 249 20.42 2.20 -2.57
C ARG A 249 20.10 3.62 -2.13
N GLU A 250 19.90 4.46 -3.12
CA GLU A 250 19.39 5.82 -2.99
C GLU A 250 18.23 6.01 -3.96
N ILE A 251 17.24 6.77 -3.59
CA ILE A 251 16.12 7.12 -4.46
C ILE A 251 16.15 8.62 -4.76
N SER A 252 15.93 8.97 -6.02
CA SER A 252 15.72 10.36 -6.43
C SER A 252 14.26 10.54 -6.85
N TYR A 253 13.68 11.67 -6.46
CA TYR A 253 12.35 12.11 -6.87
C TYR A 253 12.49 13.42 -7.66
N LYS A 254 12.14 13.39 -8.93
CA LYS A 254 11.91 14.59 -9.73
C LYS A 254 10.46 15.01 -9.51
N ILE A 255 10.27 16.23 -9.06
CA ILE A 255 8.94 16.77 -8.74
C ILE A 255 8.39 17.46 -9.98
N ASP A 256 7.47 16.81 -10.67
CA ASP A 256 6.85 17.39 -11.87
C ASP A 256 5.68 18.31 -11.52
N HIS A 257 4.93 17.96 -10.47
CA HIS A 257 3.84 18.79 -9.95
C HIS A 257 3.80 18.71 -8.43
N PHE A 258 3.51 19.83 -7.77
CA PHE A 258 3.36 19.90 -6.32
C PHE A 258 2.50 21.09 -5.92
N ALA A 259 1.33 20.84 -5.37
CA ALA A 259 0.40 21.85 -4.85
C ALA A 259 -0.41 21.25 -3.70
N LEU A 260 0.16 21.37 -2.50
CA LEU A 260 -0.48 21.04 -1.23
C LEU A 260 -0.87 22.32 -0.51
N SER A 261 -1.51 22.23 0.67
CA SER A 261 -1.92 23.43 1.37
C SER A 261 -0.74 24.33 1.71
N LYS A 262 -0.94 25.61 1.51
CA LYS A 262 0.02 26.65 1.88
C LYS A 262 -0.25 27.09 3.29
N PHE A 263 0.83 27.19 4.07
CA PHE A 263 0.73 27.78 5.39
C PHE A 263 0.85 29.31 5.38
N ASN A 264 1.64 29.85 4.45
CA ASN A 264 1.80 31.30 4.20
C ASN A 264 1.80 31.58 2.69
N ASP A 265 1.27 32.72 2.29
CA ASP A 265 1.28 33.23 0.91
C ASP A 265 2.66 33.68 0.42
N ALA A 266 3.72 33.41 1.16
CA ALA A 266 5.07 33.79 0.78
C ALA A 266 5.55 32.95 -0.42
N PRO A 267 5.87 33.54 -1.57
CA PRO A 267 6.48 32.86 -2.67
C PRO A 267 7.94 32.56 -2.31
N GLY A 268 8.21 31.33 -1.87
CA GLY A 268 9.56 30.85 -1.64
C GLY A 268 9.99 29.88 -2.75
N PRO A 269 11.25 29.94 -3.21
CA PRO A 269 11.76 28.90 -4.09
C PRO A 269 11.96 27.60 -3.30
N GLY A 270 11.35 26.54 -3.79
CA GLY A 270 11.69 25.18 -3.38
C GLY A 270 10.65 24.47 -2.50
N TYR A 271 10.28 25.00 -1.36
CA TYR A 271 9.28 24.43 -0.45
C TYR A 271 8.94 25.42 0.66
N ASP A 272 7.82 25.20 1.32
CA ASP A 272 7.39 26.03 2.44
C ASP A 272 8.14 25.63 3.73
N THR A 273 9.06 26.48 4.19
CA THR A 273 9.83 26.22 5.42
C THR A 273 8.95 26.21 6.67
N ASP A 274 7.84 26.92 6.66
CA ASP A 274 6.90 26.98 7.79
C ASP A 274 6.15 25.66 7.97
N CYS A 275 5.96 24.90 6.89
CA CYS A 275 5.40 23.56 6.94
C CYS A 275 6.17 22.65 7.92
N HIS A 276 7.50 22.62 7.81
CA HIS A 276 8.33 21.83 8.72
C HIS A 276 8.14 22.25 10.18
N SER A 277 8.22 23.55 10.44
CA SER A 277 8.02 24.10 11.79
C SER A 277 6.60 23.83 12.30
N THR A 278 5.60 24.03 11.48
CA THR A 278 4.21 23.88 11.86
C THR A 278 3.83 22.45 12.15
N VAL A 279 4.17 21.52 11.27
CA VAL A 279 3.85 20.09 11.44
C VAL A 279 4.66 19.50 12.61
N ARG A 280 5.95 19.78 12.68
CA ARG A 280 6.84 19.15 13.65
C ARG A 280 6.82 19.82 15.02
N THR A 281 6.79 21.13 15.06
CA THR A 281 6.96 21.88 16.32
C THR A 281 5.64 22.29 16.92
N LEU A 282 4.69 22.77 16.12
CA LEU A 282 3.40 23.28 16.59
C LEU A 282 2.28 22.23 16.55
N GLY A 283 2.50 21.07 15.90
CA GLY A 283 1.51 20.00 15.80
C GLY A 283 0.21 20.41 15.10
N ARG A 284 0.23 21.48 14.31
CA ARG A 284 -0.94 21.94 13.57
C ARG A 284 -1.19 21.02 12.39
N ALA A 285 -2.47 20.73 12.14
CA ALA A 285 -2.88 20.01 10.95
C ALA A 285 -2.58 20.85 9.71
N SER A 286 -1.94 20.24 8.74
CA SER A 286 -1.64 20.79 7.42
C SER A 286 -1.42 19.64 6.46
N ASP A 287 -1.56 19.91 5.17
CA ASP A 287 -1.34 18.90 4.14
C ASP A 287 0.14 18.84 3.80
N TYR A 288 0.69 17.65 3.84
CA TYR A 288 2.13 17.49 3.62
C TYR A 288 2.50 16.13 3.06
N LEU A 289 3.68 16.07 2.45
CA LEU A 289 4.45 14.85 2.28
C LEU A 289 5.53 14.79 3.36
N LEU A 290 5.64 13.64 4.02
CA LEU A 290 6.77 13.29 4.87
C LEU A 290 7.63 12.28 4.12
N ILE A 291 8.88 12.65 3.80
CA ILE A 291 9.85 11.78 3.14
C ILE A 291 11.07 11.68 4.04
N PRO A 292 11.19 10.59 4.82
CA PRO A 292 12.32 10.43 5.74
C PRO A 292 13.66 10.42 5.02
N ASN A 293 14.70 10.91 5.70
CA ASN A 293 16.10 10.90 5.23
C ASN A 293 16.29 11.56 3.85
N SER A 294 15.46 12.55 3.53
CA SER A 294 15.51 13.26 2.24
C SER A 294 16.19 14.61 2.33
N TYR A 295 16.74 15.05 1.20
CA TYR A 295 17.32 16.37 1.02
C TYR A 295 17.08 16.90 -0.41
N VAL A 296 17.17 18.22 -0.57
CA VAL A 296 17.08 18.86 -1.88
C VAL A 296 18.42 18.70 -2.61
N ALA A 297 18.43 18.18 -3.83
CA ALA A 297 19.64 17.75 -4.54
C ALA A 297 20.73 18.83 -4.64
N ASN A 298 20.34 20.09 -4.81
CA ASN A 298 21.28 21.20 -4.95
C ASN A 298 21.58 21.92 -3.63
N ASN A 299 21.02 21.45 -2.52
CA ASN A 299 21.22 22.05 -1.21
C ASN A 299 21.14 20.99 -0.10
N GLN A 300 22.23 20.24 0.07
CA GLN A 300 22.30 19.16 1.07
C GLN A 300 22.18 19.66 2.52
N ALA A 301 22.39 20.93 2.77
CA ALA A 301 22.16 21.52 4.10
C ALA A 301 20.67 21.60 4.45
N LEU A 302 19.80 21.61 3.44
CA LEU A 302 18.37 21.58 3.61
C LEU A 302 17.86 20.14 3.60
N GLN A 303 17.55 19.62 4.78
CA GLN A 303 17.00 18.30 5.00
C GLN A 303 15.60 18.41 5.63
N PRO A 304 14.65 19.06 4.95
CA PRO A 304 13.29 19.16 5.45
C PRO A 304 12.64 17.78 5.32
N THR A 305 12.18 17.22 6.37
CA THR A 305 11.48 15.93 6.33
C THR A 305 10.04 16.10 5.83
N TYR A 306 9.48 17.28 6.02
CA TYR A 306 8.10 17.64 5.65
C TYR A 306 8.10 18.63 4.49
N TYR A 307 7.24 18.37 3.50
CA TYR A 307 7.07 19.19 2.31
C TYR A 307 5.62 19.56 2.14
N CYS A 308 5.32 20.85 2.00
CA CYS A 308 3.99 21.38 1.70
C CYS A 308 4.08 22.64 0.84
N GLY A 309 2.97 23.31 0.59
CA GLY A 309 2.93 24.48 -0.30
C GLY A 309 2.96 24.10 -1.77
N ASN A 310 3.48 24.97 -2.62
CA ASN A 310 3.52 24.77 -4.08
C ASN A 310 4.91 25.08 -4.71
N GLY A 311 5.90 25.40 -3.90
CA GLY A 311 7.22 25.83 -4.38
C GLY A 311 8.17 24.66 -4.76
N LEU A 312 7.77 23.40 -4.56
CA LEU A 312 8.65 22.26 -4.79
C LEU A 312 8.68 21.79 -6.25
N ALA A 313 7.72 22.19 -7.08
CA ALA A 313 7.67 21.80 -8.48
C ALA A 313 8.98 22.17 -9.23
N GLY A 314 9.48 21.27 -10.07
CA GLY A 314 10.74 21.42 -10.79
C GLY A 314 11.99 21.05 -9.97
N SER A 315 11.85 20.81 -8.65
CA SER A 315 12.97 20.40 -7.78
C SER A 315 13.26 18.91 -7.90
N LYS A 316 14.43 18.51 -7.41
CA LYS A 316 14.83 17.10 -7.26
C LYS A 316 15.13 16.83 -5.80
N LEU A 317 14.47 15.85 -5.22
CA LEU A 317 14.79 15.33 -3.89
C LEU A 317 15.59 14.05 -4.01
N ILE A 318 16.43 13.79 -3.04
CA ILE A 318 17.18 12.56 -2.88
C ILE A 318 16.88 12.04 -1.49
N ALA A 319 16.64 10.73 -1.37
CA ALA A 319 16.40 10.12 -0.07
C ALA A 319 17.15 8.79 0.07
N ARG A 320 17.52 8.50 1.33
CA ARG A 320 18.09 7.22 1.74
C ARG A 320 17.00 6.34 2.36
N PRO A 321 17.19 5.02 2.42
CA PRO A 321 16.21 4.12 3.00
C PRO A 321 15.75 4.53 4.42
N PRO A 322 14.51 4.23 4.79
CA PRO A 322 13.47 3.52 4.01
C PRO A 322 12.84 4.41 2.92
N PHE A 323 12.58 3.83 1.74
CA PHE A 323 11.94 4.56 0.65
C PHE A 323 10.44 4.60 0.84
N VAL A 324 9.99 5.50 1.67
CA VAL A 324 8.58 5.71 2.00
C VAL A 324 8.22 7.19 1.91
N ILE A 325 7.08 7.47 1.34
CA ILE A 325 6.42 8.77 1.32
C ILE A 325 5.14 8.63 2.13
N HIS A 326 4.98 9.42 3.17
CA HIS A 326 3.71 9.53 3.87
C HIS A 326 2.99 10.79 3.39
N PHE A 327 1.80 10.63 2.86
CA PHE A 327 0.90 11.73 2.57
C PHE A 327 -0.10 11.90 3.71
N SER A 328 -0.33 13.14 4.09
CA SER A 328 -1.36 13.51 5.06
C SER A 328 -2.10 14.74 4.54
N SER A 329 -3.42 14.68 4.54
CA SER A 329 -4.29 15.85 4.36
C SER A 329 -5.20 16.03 5.56
N ASP A 330 -5.53 17.29 5.85
CA ASP A 330 -6.45 17.66 6.91
C ASP A 330 -7.92 17.61 6.44
N ALA A 331 -8.82 18.21 7.21
CA ALA A 331 -10.25 18.23 6.89
C ALA A 331 -10.63 19.28 5.83
N GLN A 332 -9.73 20.21 5.54
CA GLN A 332 -9.98 21.31 4.61
C GLN A 332 -9.25 21.04 3.31
N THR A 333 -9.96 21.18 2.20
CA THR A 333 -9.37 21.12 0.85
C THR A 333 -9.92 22.27 0.03
N SER A 334 -9.07 22.87 -0.79
CA SER A 334 -9.42 23.92 -1.72
C SER A 334 -9.19 23.46 -3.17
N ASP A 335 -9.73 24.22 -4.12
CA ASP A 335 -9.55 23.98 -5.55
C ASP A 335 -8.11 24.19 -6.04
N THR A 336 -7.27 24.86 -5.23
CA THR A 336 -5.84 25.05 -5.50
C THR A 336 -4.98 23.89 -5.00
N GLU A 337 -5.52 23.00 -4.21
CA GLU A 337 -4.84 21.84 -3.61
C GLU A 337 -4.92 20.64 -4.54
N THR A 338 -4.11 20.67 -5.60
CA THR A 338 -4.22 19.76 -6.73
C THR A 338 -3.36 18.50 -6.57
N GLY A 339 -2.53 18.41 -5.51
CA GLY A 339 -1.76 17.21 -5.19
C GLY A 339 -0.34 17.23 -5.69
N PHE A 340 0.19 16.05 -5.96
CA PHE A 340 1.59 15.89 -6.39
C PHE A 340 1.74 14.85 -7.49
N GLN A 341 2.77 15.06 -8.31
CA GLN A 341 3.29 14.11 -9.27
C GLN A 341 4.82 14.06 -9.16
N LEU A 342 5.34 12.88 -8.88
CA LEU A 342 6.75 12.58 -8.70
C LEU A 342 7.20 11.53 -9.71
N ILE A 343 8.37 11.72 -10.31
CA ILE A 343 9.06 10.68 -11.07
C ILE A 343 10.24 10.20 -10.22
N TYR A 344 10.27 8.91 -9.89
CA TYR A 344 11.33 8.36 -9.06
C TYR A 344 12.29 7.47 -9.84
N ALA A 345 13.52 7.41 -9.37
CA ALA A 345 14.54 6.45 -9.81
C ALA A 345 15.36 5.98 -8.61
N VAL A 346 15.51 4.66 -8.46
CA VAL A 346 16.34 3.99 -7.45
C VAL A 346 17.67 3.64 -8.09
N THR A 347 18.76 4.11 -7.51
CA THR A 347 20.13 3.90 -7.97
C THR A 347 20.99 3.33 -6.85
N GLN A 348 22.20 2.89 -7.17
CA GLN A 348 23.19 2.55 -6.17
C GLN A 348 23.58 3.83 -5.42
N ALA A 349 23.68 3.76 -4.09
CA ALA A 349 24.26 4.87 -3.33
C ALA A 349 25.74 4.99 -3.67
N ILE A 350 26.22 6.21 -3.90
CA ILE A 350 27.62 6.52 -4.21
C ILE A 350 28.42 6.67 -2.92
#